data_4b910181d58f2f7ff5ea0253ba8ebb49
#
_entry.id   4b910181d58f2f7ff5ea0253ba8ebb49
#
_cell.length_a   1.000
_cell.length_b   1.000
_cell.length_c   1.000
_cell.angle_alpha   90.00
_cell.angle_beta   90.00
_cell.angle_gamma   90.00
#
_symmetry.space_group_name_H-M   'P 1'
#
loop_
_entity.id
_entity.type
_entity.pdbx_description
1 polymer ?
#
loop_
_entity_poly.entity_id
_entity_poly.type
_entity_poly.pdbx_seq_one_letter_code
_entity_poly.pdbx_strand_id
1 'polypeptide(L)'
;MKVKRVFILYGKKNKIRGNHAHKKCSQFFIPVLGKFILEIKTPSAKKKMVLNHLSKIAVLVPPKYWCGVKFIGKNSILMVACDQYYDFNDYLETFDEYKKYLKKS
;
A
#
# COMPACT_ATOMS: atom_id res chain seq x y z
N MET A 1 -13.17 6.64 7.05
CA MET A 1 -12.46 7.12 5.83
C MET A 1 -13.47 7.39 4.73
N LYS A 2 -13.37 8.54 4.10
CA LYS A 2 -14.24 8.88 2.98
C LYS A 2 -13.53 8.49 1.67
N VAL A 3 -14.06 7.51 0.95
CA VAL A 3 -13.41 6.99 -0.26
C VAL A 3 -13.65 7.95 -1.42
N LYS A 4 -12.57 8.36 -2.06
CA LYS A 4 -12.61 9.23 -3.24
C LYS A 4 -12.09 8.56 -4.50
N ARG A 5 -11.36 7.45 -4.35
CA ARG A 5 -10.79 6.70 -5.47
C ARG A 5 -10.67 5.24 -5.11
N VAL A 6 -10.97 4.38 -6.06
CA VAL A 6 -10.76 2.93 -5.93
C VAL A 6 -10.01 2.47 -7.17
N PHE A 7 -9.02 1.60 -6.98
CA PHE A 7 -8.36 0.96 -8.11
C PHE A 7 -8.10 -0.50 -7.80
N ILE A 8 -7.93 -1.28 -8.86
CA ILE A 8 -7.73 -2.72 -8.79
C ILE A 8 -6.33 -3.05 -9.29
N LEU A 9 -5.60 -3.85 -8.53
CA LEU A 9 -4.30 -4.36 -8.92
C LEU A 9 -4.42 -5.84 -9.24
N TYR A 10 -4.01 -6.21 -10.44
CA TYR A 10 -3.90 -7.61 -10.85
C TYR A 10 -2.43 -7.98 -10.75
N GLY A 11 -2.11 -9.01 -9.98
CA GLY A 11 -0.74 -9.36 -9.74
C GLY A 11 -0.39 -10.76 -10.20
N LYS A 12 0.81 -10.87 -10.77
CA LYS A 12 1.42 -12.15 -11.05
C LYS A 12 2.33 -12.52 -9.90
N LYS A 13 2.54 -13.83 -9.72
CA LYS A 13 3.40 -14.36 -8.66
C LYS A 13 4.74 -13.63 -8.60
N ASN A 14 5.13 -13.23 -7.40
CA ASN A 14 6.38 -12.54 -7.06
C ASN A 14 6.49 -11.09 -7.59
N LYS A 15 5.44 -10.55 -8.18
CA LYS A 15 5.43 -9.13 -8.54
C LYS A 15 5.28 -8.26 -7.28
N ILE A 16 6.05 -7.17 -7.25
CA ILE A 16 5.96 -6.18 -6.19
C ILE A 16 5.36 -4.90 -6.76
N ARG A 17 4.35 -4.39 -6.09
CA ARG A 17 3.68 -3.15 -6.46
C ARG A 17 3.73 -2.19 -5.29
N GLY A 18 3.65 -0.89 -5.57
CA GLY A 18 3.74 0.15 -4.57
C GLY A 18 5.18 0.58 -4.35
N ASN A 19 5.76 0.30 -3.19
CA ASN A 19 7.08 0.77 -2.79
C ASN A 19 7.16 2.29 -2.85
N HIS A 20 6.22 2.92 -2.16
CA HIS A 20 6.16 4.38 -2.03
C HIS A 20 5.42 4.74 -0.75
N ALA A 21 5.41 6.01 -0.41
CA ALA A 21 4.59 6.53 0.66
C ALA A 21 3.73 7.69 0.14
N HIS A 22 2.70 8.04 0.88
CA HIS A 22 1.83 9.16 0.57
C HIS A 22 1.95 10.22 1.64
N LYS A 23 1.86 11.48 1.23
CA LYS A 23 1.88 12.60 2.17
C LYS A 23 0.54 12.78 2.87
N LYS A 24 -0.56 12.61 2.14
CA LYS A 24 -1.93 12.86 2.63
C LYS A 24 -2.87 11.68 2.49
N CYS A 25 -2.66 10.82 1.51
CA CYS A 25 -3.59 9.74 1.19
C CYS A 25 -3.48 8.58 2.16
N SER A 26 -4.63 8.15 2.69
CA SER A 26 -4.77 6.86 3.36
C SER A 26 -5.21 5.84 2.33
N GLN A 27 -4.70 4.61 2.44
CA GLN A 27 -5.05 3.52 1.54
C GLN A 27 -5.59 2.35 2.33
N PHE A 28 -6.68 1.79 1.84
CA PHE A 28 -7.32 0.63 2.43
C PHE A 28 -7.14 -0.55 1.48
N PHE A 29 -6.32 -1.52 1.89
CA PHE A 29 -5.97 -2.68 1.08
C PHE A 29 -6.94 -3.82 1.35
N ILE A 30 -7.69 -4.22 0.33
CA ILE A 30 -8.76 -5.22 0.45
C ILE A 30 -8.43 -6.38 -0.48
N PRO A 31 -8.03 -7.55 0.07
CA PRO A 31 -7.78 -8.73 -0.75
C PRO A 31 -9.09 -9.22 -1.37
N VAL A 32 -9.14 -9.30 -2.69
CA VAL A 32 -10.31 -9.81 -3.42
C VAL A 32 -10.11 -11.28 -3.78
N LEU A 33 -8.92 -11.61 -4.25
CA LEU A 33 -8.56 -12.98 -4.62
C LEU A 33 -7.07 -13.19 -4.38
N GLY A 34 -6.70 -14.31 -3.77
CA GLY A 34 -5.30 -14.69 -3.64
C GLY A 34 -4.67 -14.26 -2.33
N LYS A 35 -3.34 -14.23 -2.35
CA LYS A 35 -2.51 -14.06 -1.17
C LYS A 35 -1.41 -13.02 -1.44
N PHE A 36 -1.16 -12.17 -0.46
CA PHE A 36 -0.26 -11.03 -0.58
C PHE A 36 0.61 -10.89 0.67
N ILE A 37 1.81 -10.34 0.49
CA ILE A 37 2.60 -9.84 1.62
C ILE A 37 2.58 -8.31 1.53
N LEU A 38 2.03 -7.67 2.55
CA LEU A 38 2.05 -6.22 2.68
C LEU A 38 3.21 -5.85 3.61
N GLU A 39 4.14 -5.05 3.10
CA GLU A 39 5.25 -4.55 3.88
C GLU A 39 5.05 -3.06 4.18
N ILE A 40 5.13 -2.70 5.44
CA ILE A 40 5.01 -1.33 5.90
C ILE A 40 6.31 -0.95 6.59
N LYS A 41 6.92 0.16 6.18
CA LYS A 41 8.18 0.63 6.75
C LYS A 41 8.10 2.08 7.21
N THR A 42 8.85 2.37 8.27
CA THR A 42 9.24 3.71 8.66
C THR A 42 10.77 3.74 8.67
N PRO A 43 11.42 4.89 8.89
CA PRO A 43 12.88 4.91 8.98
C PRO A 43 13.46 4.03 10.11
N SER A 44 12.67 3.74 11.14
CA SER A 44 13.13 3.00 12.30
C SER A 44 12.51 1.62 12.48
N ALA A 45 11.54 1.24 11.66
CA ALA A 45 10.81 -0.01 11.86
C ALA A 45 10.31 -0.60 10.54
N LYS A 46 10.06 -1.91 10.55
CA LYS A 46 9.52 -2.62 9.40
C LYS A 46 8.56 -3.71 9.90
N LYS A 47 7.42 -3.84 9.22
CA LYS A 47 6.44 -4.87 9.53
C LYS A 47 5.95 -5.51 8.24
N LYS A 48 5.82 -6.83 8.24
CA LYS A 48 5.23 -7.58 7.14
C LYS A 48 3.95 -8.26 7.61
N MET A 49 2.93 -8.22 6.77
CA MET A 49 1.67 -8.90 7.04
C MET A 49 1.28 -9.75 5.84
N VAL A 50 0.75 -10.95 6.11
CA VAL A 50 0.19 -11.78 5.06
C VAL A 50 -1.30 -11.50 4.98
N LEU A 51 -1.76 -11.10 3.80
CA LEU A 51 -3.17 -10.87 3.52
C LEU A 51 -3.68 -11.96 2.60
N ASN A 52 -4.89 -12.46 2.90
CA ASN A 52 -5.51 -13.54 2.14
C ASN A 52 -7.00 -13.23 2.02
N HIS A 53 -7.57 -13.39 0.82
CA HIS A 53 -9.00 -13.11 0.62
C HIS A 53 -9.91 -13.96 1.50
N LEU A 54 -9.46 -15.16 1.91
CA LEU A 54 -10.24 -16.05 2.78
C LEU A 54 -10.30 -15.56 4.21
N SER A 55 -9.34 -14.77 4.66
CA SER A 55 -9.29 -14.25 6.03
C SER A 55 -10.26 -13.10 6.28
N LYS A 56 -10.79 -12.51 5.22
CA LYS A 56 -11.75 -11.38 5.29
C LYS A 56 -11.21 -10.20 6.11
N ILE A 57 -9.90 -9.98 6.00
CA ILE A 57 -9.22 -8.89 6.69
C ILE A 57 -8.71 -7.90 5.65
N ALA A 58 -9.00 -6.63 5.88
CA ALA A 58 -8.46 -5.53 5.11
C ALA A 58 -7.57 -4.67 6.01
N VAL A 59 -6.62 -3.95 5.41
CA VAL A 59 -5.64 -3.17 6.18
C VAL A 59 -5.67 -1.72 5.73
N LEU A 60 -5.83 -0.82 6.69
CA LEU A 60 -5.73 0.61 6.47
C LEU A 60 -4.27 1.04 6.71
N VAL A 61 -3.67 1.68 5.70
CA VAL A 61 -2.33 2.26 5.80
C VAL A 61 -2.51 3.78 5.77
N PRO A 62 -2.28 4.46 6.89
CA PRO A 62 -2.36 5.92 6.93
C PRO A 62 -1.26 6.58 6.08
N PRO A 63 -1.36 7.89 5.81
CA PRO A 63 -0.26 8.58 5.15
C PRO A 63 1.02 8.55 5.98
N LYS A 64 2.14 8.80 5.34
CA LYS A 64 3.48 8.86 5.97
C LYS A 64 4.03 7.50 6.41
N TYR A 65 3.49 6.41 5.83
CA TYR A 65 4.08 5.09 5.95
C TYR A 65 4.50 4.59 4.59
N TRP A 66 5.73 4.09 4.50
CA TRP A 66 6.22 3.45 3.27
C TRP A 66 5.56 2.09 3.15
N CYS A 67 5.07 1.77 1.96
CA CYS A 67 4.29 0.56 1.77
C CYS A 67 4.58 -0.10 0.43
N GLY A 68 4.68 -1.43 0.43
CA GLY A 68 4.80 -2.22 -0.78
C GLY A 68 4.00 -3.51 -0.64
N VAL A 69 3.54 -4.05 -1.77
CA VAL A 69 2.75 -5.28 -1.80
C VAL A 69 3.43 -6.27 -2.73
N LYS A 70 3.65 -7.49 -2.24
CA LYS A 70 4.15 -8.59 -3.05
C LYS A 70 3.03 -9.60 -3.27
N PHE A 71 2.75 -9.93 -4.54
CA PHE A 71 1.75 -10.93 -4.89
C PHE A 71 2.36 -12.33 -4.79
N ILE A 72 1.69 -13.25 -4.09
CA ILE A 72 2.22 -14.60 -3.88
C ILE A 72 1.56 -15.62 -4.81
N GLY A 73 0.27 -15.52 -5.06
CA GLY A 73 -0.45 -16.46 -5.90
C GLY A 73 -0.30 -16.19 -7.39
N LYS A 74 -0.72 -17.17 -8.22
CA LYS A 74 -0.67 -17.04 -9.68
C LYS A 74 -1.59 -15.93 -10.19
N ASN A 75 -2.80 -15.87 -9.65
CA ASN A 75 -3.81 -14.89 -10.01
C ASN A 75 -4.29 -14.24 -8.73
N SER A 76 -3.81 -13.04 -8.49
CA SER A 76 -4.17 -12.32 -7.28
C SER A 76 -4.77 -10.97 -7.64
N ILE A 77 -5.83 -10.61 -6.94
CA ILE A 77 -6.55 -9.35 -7.16
C ILE A 77 -6.65 -8.61 -5.83
N LEU A 78 -6.15 -7.38 -5.83
CA LEU A 78 -6.18 -6.52 -4.66
C LEU A 78 -6.94 -5.24 -5.02
N MET A 79 -7.93 -4.90 -4.20
CA MET A 79 -8.63 -3.63 -4.33
C MET A 79 -8.02 -2.65 -3.34
N VAL A 80 -7.78 -1.43 -3.80
CA VAL A 80 -7.25 -0.36 -2.95
C VAL A 80 -8.23 0.81 -2.99
N ALA A 81 -8.71 1.19 -1.81
CA ALA A 81 -9.58 2.37 -1.66
C ALA A 81 -8.76 3.50 -1.03
N CYS A 82 -8.90 4.69 -1.59
CA CYS A 82 -8.13 5.86 -1.19
C CYS A 82 -9.05 6.99 -0.76
N ASP A 83 -8.63 7.78 0.22
CA ASP A 83 -9.39 8.94 0.69
C ASP A 83 -8.98 10.25 0.01
N GLN A 84 -8.12 10.20 -0.98
CA GLN A 84 -7.71 11.33 -1.80
C GLN A 84 -7.87 10.99 -3.28
N TYR A 85 -8.16 11.99 -4.10
CA TYR A 85 -8.06 11.84 -5.55
C TYR A 85 -6.60 11.67 -5.94
N TYR A 86 -6.35 11.11 -7.12
CA TYR A 86 -5.00 10.94 -7.60
C TYR A 86 -4.29 12.29 -7.69
N ASP A 87 -3.11 12.38 -7.09
CA ASP A 87 -2.26 13.56 -7.13
C ASP A 87 -0.81 13.09 -7.10
N PHE A 88 -0.10 13.28 -8.20
CA PHE A 88 1.30 12.89 -8.31
C PHE A 88 2.15 13.50 -7.19
N ASN A 89 1.86 14.74 -6.81
CA ASN A 89 2.62 15.44 -5.78
C ASN A 89 2.44 14.86 -4.36
N ASP A 90 1.44 14.00 -4.19
CA ASP A 90 1.22 13.31 -2.91
C ASP A 90 2.19 12.14 -2.71
N TYR A 91 2.84 11.66 -3.77
CA TYR A 91 3.67 10.47 -3.73
C TYR A 91 5.10 10.81 -3.31
N LEU A 92 5.67 9.91 -2.50
CA LEU A 92 7.09 9.87 -2.17
C LEU A 92 7.62 8.56 -2.75
N GLU A 93 8.34 8.66 -3.87
CA GLU A 93 8.66 7.49 -4.67
C GLU A 93 9.99 6.81 -4.33
N THR A 94 10.87 7.50 -3.62
CA THR A 94 12.13 6.90 -3.13
C THR A 94 12.16 6.94 -1.62
N PHE A 95 12.84 5.98 -1.03
CA PHE A 95 12.95 5.93 0.43
C PHE A 95 13.72 7.14 0.97
N ASP A 96 14.69 7.65 0.20
CA ASP A 96 15.42 8.86 0.59
C ASP A 96 14.52 10.10 0.62
N GLU A 97 13.66 10.29 -0.39
CA GLU A 97 12.65 11.34 -0.39
C GLU A 97 11.73 11.24 0.83
N TYR A 98 11.29 10.03 1.11
CA TYR A 98 10.42 9.75 2.24
C TYR A 98 11.06 10.15 3.56
N LYS A 99 12.31 9.74 3.80
CA LYS A 99 13.04 10.10 5.01
C LYS A 99 13.22 11.62 5.14
N LYS A 100 13.55 12.28 4.03
CA LYS A 100 13.70 13.74 4.03
C LYS A 100 12.39 14.45 4.33
N TYR A 101 11.30 13.96 3.77
CA TYR A 101 9.99 14.53 4.02
C TYR A 101 9.60 14.43 5.50
N LEU A 102 9.83 13.28 6.11
CA LEU A 102 9.51 13.09 7.53
C LEU A 102 10.32 14.02 8.45
N LYS A 103 11.56 14.32 8.11
CA LYS A 103 12.39 15.23 8.88
C LYS A 103 11.90 16.66 8.86
N LYS A 104 11.22 17.06 7.77
CA LYS A 104 10.71 18.42 7.59
C LYS A 104 9.31 18.62 8.15
N SER A 105 8.60 17.57 8.43
CA SER A 105 7.20 17.65 8.85
C SER A 105 6.98 17.65 10.36
#